data_f4d0a756ecf138e42d14761a8dd9095c
#
_entry.id   f4d0a756ecf138e42d14761a8dd9095c
#
_cell.length_a   1.000
_cell.length_b   1.000
_cell.length_c   1.000
_cell.angle_alpha   90.00
_cell.angle_beta   90.00
_cell.angle_gamma   90.00
#
_symmetry.space_group_name_H-M   'P 1'
#
loop_
_entity.id
_entity.type
_entity.pdbx_description
1 polymer ?
#
loop_
_entity_poly.entity_id
_entity_poly.type
_entity_poly.pdbx_seq_one_letter_code
_entity_poly.pdbx_strand_id
1 'polypeptide(L)'
;MSTPRKTRAETAQDTAERLTATARRIFAAEGAAAVSLDALAAEAGVTRGALHHHFGNKTGLFEAAFRAEIAALGQILDRVWDDDIARGADAWTAFRDCFHAYLGAILAPGPRRILLQDGPSLLGLRAVDILMEDGFGTIVDQLGDLAARGRVAALDPVAMAHLFNGATINLAFWAAEAPAGEDRLTPAHAALRTMFDGFTRA
;
A
#
# COMPACT_ATOMS: atom_id res chain seq x y z
N MET A 1 -22.53 33.63 -9.68
CA MET A 1 -22.97 32.29 -9.31
C MET A 1 -22.42 31.99 -7.91
N SER A 2 -23.31 31.85 -6.91
CA SER A 2 -22.89 31.59 -5.52
C SER A 2 -22.52 30.12 -5.39
N THR A 3 -21.28 29.84 -4.93
CA THR A 3 -20.85 28.47 -4.63
C THR A 3 -21.73 27.90 -3.53
N PRO A 4 -22.31 26.69 -3.67
CA PRO A 4 -23.15 26.10 -2.64
C PRO A 4 -22.35 25.96 -1.34
N ARG A 5 -22.95 26.34 -0.21
CA ARG A 5 -22.35 26.23 1.13
C ARG A 5 -22.21 24.75 1.49
N LYS A 6 -20.98 24.27 1.72
CA LYS A 6 -20.69 22.88 2.13
C LYS A 6 -21.47 22.53 3.40
N THR A 7 -21.97 21.32 3.45
CA THR A 7 -22.59 20.76 4.65
C THR A 7 -21.55 20.55 5.77
N ARG A 8 -22.01 20.37 7.01
CA ARG A 8 -21.13 20.08 8.14
C ARG A 8 -20.39 18.75 7.97
N ALA A 9 -21.03 17.76 7.32
CA ALA A 9 -20.41 16.46 7.01
C ALA A 9 -19.30 16.61 5.97
N GLU A 10 -19.54 17.32 4.87
CA GLU A 10 -18.54 17.60 3.82
C GLU A 10 -17.32 18.36 4.39
N THR A 11 -17.57 19.33 5.29
CA THR A 11 -16.48 20.08 5.94
C THR A 11 -15.64 19.19 6.87
N ALA A 12 -16.28 18.25 7.57
CA ALA A 12 -15.59 17.28 8.43
C ALA A 12 -14.75 16.30 7.59
N GLN A 13 -15.30 15.79 6.48
CA GLN A 13 -14.59 14.93 5.55
C GLN A 13 -13.36 15.61 4.96
N ASP A 14 -13.51 16.83 4.43
CA ASP A 14 -12.40 17.64 3.90
C ASP A 14 -11.29 17.85 4.97
N THR A 15 -11.68 18.04 6.23
CA THR A 15 -10.73 18.21 7.34
C THR A 15 -9.95 16.92 7.62
N ALA A 16 -10.63 15.78 7.64
CA ALA A 16 -9.99 14.47 7.84
C ALA A 16 -9.02 14.14 6.70
N GLU A 17 -9.42 14.38 5.46
CA GLU A 17 -8.57 14.16 4.27
C GLU A 17 -7.32 15.05 4.29
N ARG A 18 -7.46 16.33 4.63
CA ARG A 18 -6.31 17.25 4.77
C ARG A 18 -5.35 16.81 5.86
N LEU A 19 -5.88 16.41 7.02
CA LEU A 19 -5.07 15.89 8.12
C LEU A 19 -4.32 14.62 7.71
N THR A 20 -4.99 13.68 7.06
CA THR A 20 -4.40 12.44 6.58
C THR A 20 -3.30 12.71 5.54
N ALA A 21 -3.56 13.58 4.56
CA ALA A 21 -2.57 13.94 3.54
C ALA A 21 -1.33 14.62 4.15
N THR A 22 -1.55 15.56 5.09
CA THR A 22 -0.46 16.24 5.80
C THR A 22 0.34 15.25 6.65
N ALA A 23 -0.33 14.38 7.40
CA ALA A 23 0.30 13.35 8.22
C ALA A 23 1.14 12.40 7.38
N ARG A 24 0.59 11.90 6.27
CA ARG A 24 1.30 11.04 5.32
C ARG A 24 2.61 11.66 4.85
N ARG A 25 2.58 12.91 4.42
CA ARG A 25 3.77 13.63 3.94
C ARG A 25 4.81 13.81 5.05
N ILE A 26 4.39 14.24 6.25
CA ILE A 26 5.30 14.49 7.37
C ILE A 26 5.90 13.18 7.89
N PHE A 27 5.08 12.14 8.08
CA PHE A 27 5.57 10.83 8.53
C PHE A 27 6.55 10.22 7.52
N ALA A 28 6.29 10.36 6.21
CA ALA A 28 7.22 9.92 5.17
C ALA A 28 8.58 10.63 5.25
N ALA A 29 8.59 11.93 5.56
CA ALA A 29 9.82 12.73 5.60
C ALA A 29 10.59 12.58 6.91
N GLU A 30 9.92 12.64 8.06
CA GLU A 30 10.53 12.77 9.38
C GLU A 30 10.47 11.48 10.22
N GLY A 31 9.56 10.57 9.88
CA GLY A 31 9.23 9.41 10.70
C GLY A 31 8.24 9.75 11.82
N ALA A 32 7.41 8.79 12.16
CA ALA A 32 6.33 9.02 13.10
C ALA A 32 6.80 9.36 14.52
N ALA A 33 7.97 8.88 14.96
CA ALA A 33 8.48 9.14 16.31
C ALA A 33 8.78 10.63 16.53
N ALA A 34 9.35 11.32 15.55
CA ALA A 34 9.78 12.71 15.64
C ALA A 34 8.63 13.74 15.61
N VAL A 35 7.47 13.36 15.04
CA VAL A 35 6.36 14.29 14.76
C VAL A 35 5.48 14.54 15.98
N SER A 36 5.22 15.81 16.32
CA SER A 36 4.21 16.19 17.32
C SER A 36 2.85 16.42 16.68
N LEU A 37 1.76 16.05 17.39
CA LEU A 37 0.39 16.31 16.91
C LEU A 37 0.06 17.80 16.80
N ASP A 38 0.67 18.63 17.65
CA ASP A 38 0.46 20.07 17.62
C ASP A 38 1.07 20.71 16.35
N ALA A 39 2.30 20.32 15.99
CA ALA A 39 2.94 20.76 14.76
C ALA A 39 2.15 20.29 13.52
N LEU A 40 1.67 19.05 13.54
CA LEU A 40 0.89 18.51 12.44
C LEU A 40 -0.46 19.21 12.27
N ALA A 41 -1.19 19.49 13.38
CA ALA A 41 -2.44 20.23 13.34
C ALA A 41 -2.23 21.65 12.81
N ALA A 42 -1.17 22.34 13.26
CA ALA A 42 -0.81 23.68 12.78
C ALA A 42 -0.52 23.68 11.27
N GLU A 43 0.26 22.70 10.78
CA GLU A 43 0.59 22.59 9.37
C GLU A 43 -0.63 22.24 8.50
N ALA A 44 -1.53 21.39 9.01
CA ALA A 44 -2.80 21.08 8.35
C ALA A 44 -3.80 22.25 8.41
N GLY A 45 -3.50 23.34 9.15
CA GLY A 45 -4.39 24.48 9.31
C GLY A 45 -5.68 24.13 10.07
N VAL A 46 -5.58 23.25 11.08
CA VAL A 46 -6.70 22.83 11.92
C VAL A 46 -6.34 22.96 13.40
N THR A 47 -7.35 22.92 14.27
CA THR A 47 -7.11 22.92 15.71
C THR A 47 -6.73 21.51 16.20
N ARG A 48 -5.97 21.43 17.31
CA ARG A 48 -5.70 20.18 18.01
C ARG A 48 -6.98 19.42 18.39
N GLY A 49 -8.03 20.16 18.79
CA GLY A 49 -9.33 19.56 19.12
C GLY A 49 -9.99 18.88 17.92
N ALA A 50 -9.89 19.49 16.70
CA ALA A 50 -10.38 18.85 15.48
C ALA A 50 -9.61 17.58 15.15
N LEU A 51 -8.26 17.59 15.27
CA LEU A 51 -7.44 16.39 15.08
C LEU A 51 -7.85 15.27 16.05
N HIS A 52 -7.98 15.59 17.35
CA HIS A 52 -8.44 14.63 18.35
C HIS A 52 -9.86 14.10 18.07
N HIS A 53 -10.75 14.96 17.58
CA HIS A 53 -12.11 14.55 17.24
C HIS A 53 -12.14 13.53 16.09
N HIS A 54 -11.27 13.68 15.09
CA HIS A 54 -11.23 12.80 13.92
C HIS A 54 -10.45 11.50 14.17
N PHE A 55 -9.33 11.56 14.86
CA PHE A 55 -8.38 10.45 14.94
C PHE A 55 -8.07 9.96 16.35
N GLY A 56 -8.57 10.64 17.38
CA GLY A 56 -8.36 10.30 18.78
C GLY A 56 -6.94 10.57 19.28
N ASN A 57 -5.93 9.96 18.64
CA ASN A 57 -4.53 10.06 19.05
C ASN A 57 -3.57 9.92 17.86
N LYS A 58 -2.27 9.92 18.15
CA LYS A 58 -1.21 9.79 17.12
C LYS A 58 -1.29 8.48 16.37
N THR A 59 -1.61 7.38 17.06
CA THR A 59 -1.75 6.06 16.44
C THR A 59 -2.92 6.01 15.45
N GLY A 60 -4.08 6.57 15.80
CA GLY A 60 -5.24 6.64 14.89
C GLY A 60 -4.95 7.49 13.65
N LEU A 61 -4.28 8.63 13.81
CA LEU A 61 -3.85 9.44 12.67
C LEU A 61 -2.80 8.73 11.82
N PHE A 62 -1.88 8.01 12.46
CA PHE A 62 -0.88 7.22 11.76
C PHE A 62 -1.52 6.06 10.97
N GLU A 63 -2.50 5.35 11.54
CA GLU A 63 -3.25 4.32 10.81
C GLU A 63 -3.97 4.90 9.58
N ALA A 64 -4.57 6.09 9.69
CA ALA A 64 -5.17 6.76 8.54
C ALA A 64 -4.13 7.10 7.45
N ALA A 65 -2.96 7.61 7.82
CA ALA A 65 -1.85 7.87 6.89
C ALA A 65 -1.30 6.58 6.27
N PHE A 66 -1.21 5.51 7.05
CA PHE A 66 -0.79 4.18 6.62
C PHE A 66 -1.74 3.63 5.54
N ARG A 67 -3.06 3.68 5.78
CA ARG A 67 -4.07 3.26 4.80
C ARG A 67 -4.07 4.13 3.54
N ALA A 68 -3.86 5.44 3.69
CA ALA A 68 -3.75 6.34 2.55
C ALA A 68 -2.48 6.07 1.70
N GLU A 69 -1.40 5.61 2.33
CA GLU A 69 -0.19 5.17 1.60
C GLU A 69 -0.47 3.90 0.79
N ILE A 70 -1.15 2.91 1.39
CA ILE A 70 -1.56 1.69 0.70
C ILE A 70 -2.49 2.02 -0.48
N ALA A 71 -3.50 2.86 -0.28
CA ALA A 71 -4.40 3.29 -1.35
C ALA A 71 -3.66 3.97 -2.52
N ALA A 72 -2.60 4.73 -2.22
CA ALA A 72 -1.76 5.33 -3.27
C ALA A 72 -0.93 4.27 -4.02
N LEU A 73 -0.47 3.21 -3.35
CA LEU A 73 0.15 2.06 -4.02
C LEU A 73 -0.87 1.36 -4.93
N GLY A 74 -2.10 1.13 -4.47
CA GLY A 74 -3.18 0.56 -5.28
C GLY A 74 -3.36 1.31 -6.61
N GLN A 75 -3.41 2.66 -6.58
CA GLN A 75 -3.51 3.47 -7.79
C GLN A 75 -2.30 3.33 -8.74
N ILE A 76 -1.12 2.98 -8.24
CA ILE A 76 0.03 2.65 -9.09
C ILE A 76 -0.23 1.32 -9.79
N LEU A 77 -0.73 0.32 -9.07
CA LEU A 77 -1.01 -1.01 -9.62
C LEU A 77 -2.11 -0.97 -10.68
N ASP A 78 -3.19 -0.20 -10.43
CA ASP A 78 -4.25 0.01 -11.41
C ASP A 78 -3.67 0.54 -12.74
N ARG A 79 -2.80 1.54 -12.66
CA ARG A 79 -2.13 2.07 -13.87
C ARG A 79 -1.23 1.05 -14.57
N VAL A 80 -0.47 0.26 -13.81
CA VAL A 80 0.39 -0.79 -14.38
C VAL A 80 -0.47 -1.82 -15.11
N TRP A 81 -1.55 -2.27 -14.49
CA TRP A 81 -2.49 -3.19 -15.11
C TRP A 81 -3.09 -2.64 -16.40
N ASP A 82 -3.63 -1.43 -16.35
CA ASP A 82 -4.27 -0.79 -17.52
C ASP A 82 -3.28 -0.56 -18.66
N ASP A 83 -2.05 -0.13 -18.35
CA ASP A 83 -0.99 0.08 -19.32
C ASP A 83 -0.54 -1.23 -19.97
N ASP A 84 -0.44 -2.32 -19.21
CA ASP A 84 -0.05 -3.63 -19.74
C ASP A 84 -1.13 -4.19 -20.67
N ILE A 85 -2.39 -4.13 -20.26
CA ILE A 85 -3.51 -4.55 -21.09
C ILE A 85 -3.60 -3.71 -22.36
N ALA A 86 -3.42 -2.39 -22.28
CA ALA A 86 -3.42 -1.48 -23.43
C ALA A 86 -2.29 -1.79 -24.42
N ARG A 87 -1.14 -2.27 -23.94
CA ARG A 87 0.01 -2.73 -24.78
C ARG A 87 -0.18 -4.14 -25.34
N GLY A 88 -1.28 -4.83 -25.02
CA GLY A 88 -1.57 -6.17 -25.48
C GLY A 88 -0.89 -7.29 -24.68
N ALA A 89 -0.42 -7.00 -23.48
CA ALA A 89 0.04 -8.04 -22.56
C ALA A 89 -1.12 -8.99 -22.19
N ASP A 90 -0.81 -10.25 -21.99
CA ASP A 90 -1.81 -11.16 -21.44
C ASP A 90 -2.02 -10.91 -19.94
N ALA A 91 -3.19 -11.30 -19.44
CA ALA A 91 -3.59 -11.03 -18.05
C ALA A 91 -2.63 -11.63 -16.99
N TRP A 92 -1.94 -12.75 -17.29
CA TRP A 92 -0.94 -13.31 -16.39
C TRP A 92 0.30 -12.42 -16.30
N THR A 93 0.74 -11.88 -17.43
CA THR A 93 1.85 -10.92 -17.48
C THR A 93 1.51 -9.66 -16.70
N ALA A 94 0.33 -9.05 -16.95
CA ALA A 94 -0.12 -7.86 -16.22
C ALA A 94 -0.24 -8.13 -14.70
N PHE A 95 -0.79 -9.28 -14.31
CA PHE A 95 -0.88 -9.71 -12.92
C PHE A 95 0.50 -9.76 -12.24
N ARG A 96 1.44 -10.44 -12.87
CA ARG A 96 2.82 -10.55 -12.36
C ARG A 96 3.52 -9.19 -12.26
N ASP A 97 3.36 -8.35 -13.26
CA ASP A 97 4.01 -7.05 -13.33
C ASP A 97 3.47 -6.08 -12.26
N CYS A 98 2.20 -6.23 -11.84
CA CYS A 98 1.65 -5.55 -10.66
C CYS A 98 2.42 -5.92 -9.37
N PHE A 99 2.75 -7.19 -9.13
CA PHE A 99 3.54 -7.59 -7.95
C PHE A 99 4.97 -7.03 -7.98
N HIS A 100 5.59 -7.00 -9.16
CA HIS A 100 6.89 -6.35 -9.32
C HIS A 100 6.83 -4.85 -9.08
N ALA A 101 5.80 -4.18 -9.61
CA ALA A 101 5.58 -2.75 -9.38
C ALA A 101 5.31 -2.44 -7.90
N TYR A 102 4.50 -3.27 -7.22
CA TYR A 102 4.23 -3.14 -5.79
C TYR A 102 5.52 -3.23 -4.97
N LEU A 103 6.36 -4.25 -5.22
CA LEU A 103 7.63 -4.42 -4.51
C LEU A 103 8.56 -3.20 -4.68
N GLY A 104 8.65 -2.65 -5.89
CA GLY A 104 9.43 -1.44 -6.14
C GLY A 104 8.84 -0.20 -5.45
N ALA A 105 7.52 -0.03 -5.53
CA ALA A 105 6.84 1.14 -5.00
C ALA A 105 6.82 1.17 -3.46
N ILE A 106 6.59 0.04 -2.79
CA ILE A 106 6.57 -0.02 -1.31
C ILE A 106 7.96 0.25 -0.72
N LEU A 107 9.04 -0.02 -1.46
CA LEU A 107 10.42 0.23 -1.05
C LEU A 107 10.90 1.65 -1.36
N ALA A 108 10.10 2.50 -2.04
CA ALA A 108 10.42 3.92 -2.19
C ALA A 108 10.48 4.60 -0.81
N PRO A 109 11.29 5.66 -0.63
CA PRO A 109 11.63 6.22 0.69
C PRO A 109 10.42 6.51 1.61
N GLY A 110 9.34 7.11 1.07
CA GLY A 110 8.14 7.44 1.84
C GLY A 110 7.32 6.21 2.27
N PRO A 111 6.84 5.39 1.30
CA PRO A 111 6.13 4.14 1.59
C PRO A 111 6.92 3.20 2.51
N ARG A 112 8.22 3.00 2.23
CA ARG A 112 9.10 2.17 3.07
C ARG A 112 9.09 2.62 4.53
N ARG A 113 9.20 3.94 4.77
CA ARG A 113 9.20 4.47 6.14
C ARG A 113 7.87 4.23 6.83
N ILE A 114 6.76 4.62 6.20
CA ILE A 114 5.43 4.50 6.80
C ILE A 114 5.04 3.03 6.97
N LEU A 115 5.16 2.23 5.90
CA LEU A 115 4.56 0.90 5.86
C LEU A 115 5.45 -0.18 6.50
N LEU A 116 6.77 -0.12 6.27
CA LEU A 116 7.67 -1.20 6.65
C LEU A 116 8.53 -0.88 7.89
N GLN A 117 8.78 0.40 8.20
CA GLN A 117 9.61 0.79 9.35
C GLN A 117 8.76 1.25 10.55
N ASP A 118 7.94 2.30 10.37
CA ASP A 118 7.13 2.87 11.46
C ASP A 118 5.86 2.07 11.75
N GLY A 119 5.25 1.45 10.70
CA GLY A 119 4.02 0.68 10.80
C GLY A 119 4.08 -0.42 11.85
N PRO A 120 5.02 -1.38 11.79
CA PRO A 120 5.16 -2.43 12.81
C PRO A 120 5.37 -1.88 14.22
N SER A 121 6.09 -0.77 14.38
CA SER A 121 6.37 -0.15 15.68
C SER A 121 5.15 0.50 16.32
N LEU A 122 4.25 1.10 15.53
CA LEU A 122 3.09 1.85 16.01
C LEU A 122 1.78 1.06 16.00
N LEU A 123 1.60 0.17 15.03
CA LEU A 123 0.39 -0.61 14.83
C LEU A 123 0.56 -2.09 15.21
N GLY A 124 1.82 -2.55 15.46
CA GLY A 124 2.07 -3.95 15.75
C GLY A 124 1.61 -4.89 14.63
N LEU A 125 0.98 -6.02 14.99
CA LEU A 125 0.44 -6.98 14.03
C LEU A 125 -0.63 -6.38 13.12
N ARG A 126 -1.34 -5.34 13.58
CA ARG A 126 -2.35 -4.64 12.78
C ARG A 126 -1.80 -4.06 11.48
N ALA A 127 -0.52 -3.63 11.45
CA ALA A 127 0.13 -3.18 10.22
C ALA A 127 0.20 -4.29 9.17
N VAL A 128 0.55 -5.51 9.60
CA VAL A 128 0.63 -6.68 8.71
C VAL A 128 -0.77 -7.08 8.24
N ASP A 129 -1.76 -7.09 9.15
CA ASP A 129 -3.15 -7.40 8.78
C ASP A 129 -3.65 -6.44 7.68
N ILE A 130 -3.43 -5.13 7.86
CA ILE A 130 -3.86 -4.13 6.87
C ILE A 130 -3.15 -4.34 5.52
N LEU A 131 -1.83 -4.62 5.52
CA LEU A 131 -1.08 -4.92 4.29
C LEU A 131 -1.57 -6.18 3.58
N MET A 132 -2.03 -7.18 4.36
CA MET A 132 -2.53 -8.45 3.80
C MET A 132 -3.99 -8.35 3.33
N GLU A 133 -4.80 -7.48 3.94
CA GLU A 133 -6.21 -7.30 3.58
C GLU A 133 -6.40 -6.46 2.30
N ASP A 134 -5.51 -5.49 2.07
CA ASP A 134 -5.66 -4.53 0.96
C ASP A 134 -5.47 -5.21 -0.40
N GLY A 135 -6.43 -5.02 -1.29
CA GLY A 135 -6.41 -5.62 -2.63
C GLY A 135 -6.56 -7.15 -2.66
N PHE A 136 -6.65 -7.83 -1.51
CA PHE A 136 -6.69 -9.29 -1.45
C PHE A 136 -7.85 -9.88 -2.28
N GLY A 137 -9.04 -9.31 -2.20
CA GLY A 137 -10.19 -9.74 -3.00
C GLY A 137 -9.93 -9.65 -4.50
N THR A 138 -9.31 -8.55 -4.95
CA THR A 138 -8.94 -8.37 -6.36
C THR A 138 -7.94 -9.45 -6.82
N ILE A 139 -6.95 -9.78 -6.00
CA ILE A 139 -5.98 -10.85 -6.28
C ILE A 139 -6.69 -12.20 -6.42
N VAL A 140 -7.62 -12.51 -5.51
CA VAL A 140 -8.42 -13.76 -5.55
C VAL A 140 -9.23 -13.85 -6.83
N ASP A 141 -9.95 -12.78 -7.20
CA ASP A 141 -10.80 -12.73 -8.40
C ASP A 141 -9.96 -12.90 -9.67
N GLN A 142 -8.84 -12.18 -9.78
CA GLN A 142 -7.92 -12.30 -10.91
C GLN A 142 -7.32 -13.71 -11.04
N LEU A 143 -6.94 -14.34 -9.94
CA LEU A 143 -6.43 -15.72 -9.93
C LEU A 143 -7.51 -16.73 -10.34
N GLY A 144 -8.75 -16.55 -9.90
CA GLY A 144 -9.89 -17.35 -10.32
C GLY A 144 -10.11 -17.28 -11.84
N ASP A 145 -10.09 -16.08 -12.40
CA ASP A 145 -10.23 -15.85 -13.83
C ASP A 145 -9.06 -16.47 -14.64
N LEU A 146 -7.83 -16.32 -14.16
CA LEU A 146 -6.64 -16.88 -14.80
C LEU A 146 -6.66 -18.42 -14.79
N ALA A 147 -7.09 -19.03 -13.68
CA ALA A 147 -7.26 -20.48 -13.57
C ALA A 147 -8.38 -21.00 -14.49
N ALA A 148 -9.52 -20.30 -14.57
CA ALA A 148 -10.62 -20.66 -15.45
C ALA A 148 -10.22 -20.61 -16.94
N ARG A 149 -9.30 -19.71 -17.30
CA ARG A 149 -8.74 -19.59 -18.66
C ARG A 149 -7.54 -20.54 -18.90
N GLY A 150 -7.18 -21.38 -17.94
CA GLY A 150 -6.07 -22.33 -18.05
C GLY A 150 -4.67 -21.69 -18.10
N ARG A 151 -4.53 -20.41 -17.71
CA ARG A 151 -3.25 -19.68 -17.75
C ARG A 151 -2.33 -20.04 -16.58
N VAL A 152 -2.91 -20.45 -15.46
CA VAL A 152 -2.20 -20.91 -14.26
C VAL A 152 -2.71 -22.27 -13.81
N ALA A 153 -1.98 -22.92 -12.91
CA ALA A 153 -2.42 -24.17 -12.32
C ALA A 153 -3.81 -23.99 -11.63
N ALA A 154 -4.68 -24.98 -11.79
CA ALA A 154 -6.00 -25.01 -11.15
C ALA A 154 -5.84 -25.33 -9.65
N LEU A 155 -5.39 -24.33 -8.88
CA LEU A 155 -5.26 -24.34 -7.44
C LEU A 155 -6.32 -23.43 -6.82
N ASP A 156 -6.54 -23.59 -5.53
CA ASP A 156 -7.44 -22.69 -4.79
C ASP A 156 -6.98 -21.22 -4.90
N PRO A 157 -7.80 -20.30 -5.45
CA PRO A 157 -7.39 -18.91 -5.67
C PRO A 157 -7.07 -18.17 -4.36
N VAL A 158 -7.75 -18.51 -3.25
CA VAL A 158 -7.52 -17.89 -1.94
C VAL A 158 -6.15 -18.31 -1.40
N ALA A 159 -5.83 -19.61 -1.48
CA ALA A 159 -4.52 -20.10 -1.07
C ALA A 159 -3.38 -19.51 -1.91
N MET A 160 -3.60 -19.37 -3.23
CA MET A 160 -2.64 -18.72 -4.13
C MET A 160 -2.45 -17.24 -3.83
N ALA A 161 -3.55 -16.51 -3.52
CA ALA A 161 -3.48 -15.10 -3.13
C ALA A 161 -2.67 -14.93 -1.83
N HIS A 162 -2.86 -15.78 -0.83
CA HIS A 162 -2.04 -15.79 0.38
C HIS A 162 -0.56 -16.04 0.09
N LEU A 163 -0.26 -16.98 -0.81
CA LEU A 163 1.11 -17.29 -1.19
C LEU A 163 1.79 -16.09 -1.87
N PHE A 164 1.18 -15.53 -2.92
CA PHE A 164 1.78 -14.43 -3.67
C PHE A 164 1.88 -13.16 -2.85
N ASN A 165 0.81 -12.77 -2.15
CA ASN A 165 0.81 -11.57 -1.33
C ASN A 165 1.79 -11.71 -0.14
N GLY A 166 1.74 -12.84 0.57
CA GLY A 166 2.63 -13.12 1.70
C GLY A 166 4.12 -13.14 1.30
N ALA A 167 4.46 -13.81 0.19
CA ALA A 167 5.83 -13.83 -0.32
C ALA A 167 6.32 -12.40 -0.67
N THR A 168 5.49 -11.61 -1.36
CA THR A 168 5.85 -10.24 -1.76
C THR A 168 6.06 -9.32 -0.57
N ILE A 169 5.14 -9.37 0.42
CA ILE A 169 5.25 -8.56 1.64
C ILE A 169 6.48 -8.98 2.45
N ASN A 170 6.76 -10.28 2.57
CA ASN A 170 7.96 -10.74 3.28
C ASN A 170 9.24 -10.30 2.59
N LEU A 171 9.31 -10.37 1.26
CA LEU A 171 10.44 -9.84 0.48
C LEU A 171 10.60 -8.33 0.65
N ALA A 172 9.48 -7.58 0.74
CA ALA A 172 9.53 -6.14 0.98
C ALA A 172 10.12 -5.81 2.37
N PHE A 173 9.72 -6.51 3.43
CA PHE A 173 10.32 -6.35 4.76
C PHE A 173 11.82 -6.68 4.75
N TRP A 174 12.20 -7.84 4.19
CA TRP A 174 13.60 -8.23 4.07
C TRP A 174 14.44 -7.19 3.30
N ALA A 175 13.92 -6.66 2.20
CA ALA A 175 14.62 -5.64 1.42
C ALA A 175 14.65 -4.28 2.13
N ALA A 176 13.61 -3.94 2.90
CA ALA A 176 13.58 -2.71 3.70
C ALA A 176 14.64 -2.66 4.81
N GLU A 177 15.07 -3.82 5.31
CA GLU A 177 16.12 -3.97 6.33
C GLU A 177 17.54 -3.97 5.75
N ALA A 178 17.72 -3.74 4.44
CA ALA A 178 19.02 -3.75 3.80
C ALA A 178 19.96 -2.73 4.46
N PRO A 179 21.19 -3.11 4.84
CA PRO A 179 22.23 -2.17 5.23
C PRO A 179 22.50 -1.14 4.13
N ALA A 180 23.03 0.02 4.52
CA ALA A 180 23.37 1.06 3.56
C ALA A 180 24.35 0.53 2.48
N GLY A 181 23.96 0.67 1.21
CA GLY A 181 24.76 0.23 0.07
C GLY A 181 24.53 -1.23 -0.35
N GLU A 182 23.74 -2.02 0.39
CA GLU A 182 23.34 -3.37 -0.02
C GLU A 182 22.09 -3.32 -0.91
N ASP A 183 22.16 -3.93 -2.09
CA ASP A 183 21.01 -4.11 -2.97
C ASP A 183 20.30 -5.43 -2.65
N ARG A 184 19.12 -5.34 -2.05
CA ARG A 184 18.20 -6.47 -1.85
C ARG A 184 16.99 -6.42 -2.77
N LEU A 185 16.78 -5.33 -3.50
CA LEU A 185 15.65 -5.19 -4.42
C LEU A 185 15.84 -6.10 -5.64
N THR A 186 17.02 -6.11 -6.24
CA THR A 186 17.33 -6.99 -7.39
C THR A 186 17.10 -8.47 -7.08
N PRO A 187 17.67 -9.06 -6.01
CA PRO A 187 17.40 -10.46 -5.69
C PRO A 187 15.95 -10.72 -5.27
N ALA A 188 15.24 -9.76 -4.66
CA ALA A 188 13.82 -9.90 -4.36
C ALA A 188 12.97 -10.02 -5.65
N HIS A 189 13.23 -9.17 -6.64
CA HIS A 189 12.59 -9.29 -7.96
C HIS A 189 12.91 -10.61 -8.65
N ALA A 190 14.14 -11.10 -8.54
CA ALA A 190 14.53 -12.39 -9.12
C ALA A 190 13.77 -13.55 -8.46
N ALA A 191 13.64 -13.53 -7.13
CA ALA A 191 12.87 -14.53 -6.38
C ALA A 191 11.38 -14.52 -6.76
N LEU A 192 10.75 -13.35 -6.84
CA LEU A 192 9.37 -13.20 -7.31
C LEU A 192 9.19 -13.78 -8.71
N ARG A 193 10.07 -13.42 -9.65
CA ARG A 193 10.02 -13.93 -11.02
C ARG A 193 10.05 -15.45 -11.04
N THR A 194 11.01 -16.06 -10.34
CA THR A 194 11.14 -17.52 -10.27
C THR A 194 9.88 -18.16 -9.69
N MET A 195 9.29 -17.56 -8.67
CA MET A 195 8.04 -18.04 -8.08
C MET A 195 6.91 -18.00 -9.12
N PHE A 196 6.68 -16.88 -9.80
CA PHE A 196 5.62 -16.75 -10.80
C PHE A 196 5.81 -17.69 -12.00
N ASP A 197 7.06 -17.83 -12.49
CA ASP A 197 7.38 -18.74 -13.61
C ASP A 197 7.02 -20.18 -13.26
N GLY A 198 7.15 -20.61 -12.01
CA GLY A 198 6.77 -21.94 -11.53
C GLY A 198 5.26 -22.24 -11.61
N PHE A 199 4.40 -21.23 -11.69
CA PHE A 199 2.94 -21.37 -11.80
C PHE A 199 2.40 -21.15 -13.21
N THR A 200 3.24 -20.70 -14.15
CA THR A 200 2.86 -20.49 -15.55
C THR A 200 2.61 -21.85 -16.21
N ARG A 201 1.46 -22.03 -16.88
CA ARG A 201 1.23 -23.15 -17.78
C ARG A 201 1.66 -22.76 -19.20
N ALA A 202 2.40 -23.67 -19.82
CA ALA A 202 2.79 -23.56 -21.22
C ALA A 202 1.58 -23.68 -22.18
#